data_a6bf842d1d6cb203aaccc4521bcdd7a5
#
_entry.id   a6bf842d1d6cb203aaccc4521bcdd7a5
#
_cell.length_a   1.000
_cell.length_b   1.000
_cell.length_c   1.000
_cell.angle_alpha   90.00
_cell.angle_beta   90.00
_cell.angle_gamma   90.00
#
_symmetry.space_group_name_H-M   'P 1'
#
loop_
_entity.id
_entity.type
_entity.pdbx_description
1 polymer ?
#
loop_
_entity_poly.entity_id
_entity_poly.type
_entity_poly.pdbx_seq_one_letter_code
_entity_poly.pdbx_strand_id
1 'polypeptide(L)'
;GSIIFSVYCLNIVIAQIVSTLLQPIVNEIWLTVIAVLSMLLFCQFFFAPLLYGALRWFWFGSLDNDVSVNEIFYYFSSLKLYLRALSLSVRIFTRVIGVLFICFLPALIVGAVASPTTYEILGSEMPYWATYVWMLFNVLAMFGIIMSFIMLLRYFAAPILMINDAGISPQDALHLSVIISKNANGKTFSFVMS
;
A
#
# COMPACT_ATOMS: atom_id res chain seq x y z
N GLY A 1 5.41 8.96 -16.41
CA GLY A 1 4.66 9.98 -15.66
C GLY A 1 3.16 10.00 -15.97
N SER A 2 2.77 9.93 -17.26
CA SER A 2 1.35 10.09 -17.68
C SER A 2 0.41 8.96 -17.22
N ILE A 3 0.86 7.72 -17.20
CA ILE A 3 0.02 6.56 -16.78
C ILE A 3 -0.36 6.66 -15.30
N ILE A 4 0.61 6.97 -14.43
CA ILE A 4 0.37 7.14 -13.00
C ILE A 4 -0.59 8.30 -12.75
N PHE A 5 -0.42 9.40 -13.48
CA PHE A 5 -1.30 10.55 -13.39
C PHE A 5 -2.73 10.23 -13.86
N SER A 6 -2.88 9.49 -14.96
CA SER A 6 -4.20 9.07 -15.47
C SER A 6 -4.92 8.14 -14.51
N VAL A 7 -4.22 7.20 -13.89
CA VAL A 7 -4.79 6.30 -12.86
C VAL A 7 -5.21 7.08 -11.62
N TYR A 8 -4.41 8.07 -11.20
CA TYR A 8 -4.76 8.94 -10.08
C TYR A 8 -6.01 9.79 -10.38
N CYS A 9 -6.09 10.40 -11.57
CA CYS A 9 -7.27 11.15 -12.00
C CYS A 9 -8.53 10.27 -12.07
N LEU A 10 -8.42 9.06 -12.63
CA LEU A 10 -9.54 8.12 -12.69
C LEU A 10 -10.03 7.73 -11.30
N ASN A 11 -9.12 7.57 -10.36
CA ASN A 11 -9.45 7.24 -8.97
C ASN A 11 -10.22 8.39 -8.27
N ILE A 12 -9.79 9.63 -8.47
CA ILE A 12 -10.51 10.81 -7.96
C ILE A 12 -11.92 10.88 -8.55
N VAL A 13 -12.06 10.66 -9.85
CA VAL A 13 -13.37 10.68 -10.52
C VAL A 13 -14.29 9.59 -9.96
N ILE A 14 -13.80 8.37 -9.79
CA ILE A 14 -14.59 7.27 -9.21
C ILE A 14 -15.01 7.61 -7.77
N ALA A 15 -14.09 8.10 -6.93
CA ALA A 15 -14.41 8.50 -5.57
C ALA A 15 -15.45 9.61 -5.51
N GLN A 16 -15.39 10.56 -6.44
CA GLN A 16 -16.34 11.67 -6.53
C GLN A 16 -17.73 11.22 -7.00
N ILE A 17 -17.81 10.32 -7.97
CA ILE A 17 -19.07 9.72 -8.41
C ILE A 17 -19.72 8.93 -7.27
N VAL A 18 -18.95 8.09 -6.58
CA VAL A 18 -19.45 7.30 -5.44
C VAL A 18 -19.94 8.20 -4.31
N SER A 19 -19.19 9.26 -3.96
CA SER A 19 -19.62 10.21 -2.93
C SER A 19 -20.90 10.94 -3.31
N THR A 20 -21.01 11.42 -4.55
CA THR A 20 -22.20 12.15 -5.02
C THR A 20 -23.45 11.28 -5.05
N LEU A 21 -23.32 10.00 -5.43
CA LEU A 21 -24.43 9.05 -5.47
C LEU A 21 -24.91 8.63 -4.08
N LEU A 22 -24.02 8.59 -3.09
CA LEU A 22 -24.32 8.12 -1.75
C LEU A 22 -24.66 9.24 -0.77
N GLN A 23 -24.34 10.49 -1.10
CA GLN A 23 -24.55 11.66 -0.26
C GLN A 23 -25.99 11.80 0.31
N PRO A 24 -27.07 11.51 -0.44
CA PRO A 24 -28.43 11.59 0.08
C PRO A 24 -28.81 10.45 1.03
N ILE A 25 -28.03 9.37 1.09
CA ILE A 25 -28.41 8.12 1.77
C ILE A 25 -27.56 7.87 3.01
N VAL A 26 -26.35 8.44 3.09
CA VAL A 26 -25.33 8.03 4.07
C VAL A 26 -24.72 9.25 4.75
N ASN A 27 -24.50 9.15 6.06
CA ASN A 27 -23.82 10.17 6.87
C ASN A 27 -22.41 10.44 6.36
N GLU A 28 -21.89 11.67 6.44
CA GLU A 28 -20.59 12.10 5.91
C GLU A 28 -19.40 11.19 6.31
N ILE A 29 -19.44 10.65 7.54
CA ILE A 29 -18.40 9.73 8.05
C ILE A 29 -18.39 8.44 7.24
N TRP A 30 -19.54 7.83 6.99
CA TRP A 30 -19.65 6.59 6.22
C TRP A 30 -19.29 6.81 4.74
N LEU A 31 -19.60 7.98 4.20
CA LEU A 31 -19.22 8.38 2.85
C LEU A 31 -17.70 8.39 2.69
N THR A 32 -17.00 8.97 3.66
CA THR A 32 -15.53 8.99 3.67
C THR A 32 -14.96 7.58 3.78
N VAL A 33 -15.51 6.73 4.65
CA VAL A 33 -15.08 5.33 4.80
C VAL A 33 -15.28 4.55 3.49
N ILE A 34 -16.44 4.69 2.84
CA ILE A 34 -16.73 4.01 1.57
C ILE A 34 -15.80 4.51 0.46
N ALA A 35 -15.54 5.81 0.39
CA ALA A 35 -14.62 6.39 -0.59
C ALA A 35 -13.18 5.85 -0.41
N VAL A 36 -12.68 5.80 0.82
CA VAL A 36 -11.36 5.24 1.12
C VAL A 36 -11.29 3.75 0.80
N LEU A 37 -12.31 2.96 1.17
CA LEU A 37 -12.37 1.53 0.86
C LEU A 37 -12.43 1.29 -0.66
N SER A 38 -13.24 2.05 -1.40
CA SER A 38 -13.31 1.93 -2.86
C SER A 38 -11.98 2.26 -3.53
N MET A 39 -11.29 3.30 -3.04
CA MET A 39 -9.96 3.67 -3.50
C MET A 39 -8.94 2.56 -3.24
N LEU A 40 -8.92 1.98 -2.05
CA LEU A 40 -8.03 0.88 -1.69
C LEU A 40 -8.29 -0.37 -2.56
N LEU A 41 -9.55 -0.72 -2.78
CA LEU A 41 -9.94 -1.83 -3.65
C LEU A 41 -9.50 -1.57 -5.09
N PHE A 42 -9.75 -0.37 -5.63
CA PHE A 42 -9.31 0.00 -6.97
C PHE A 42 -7.79 -0.10 -7.12
N CYS A 43 -7.04 0.41 -6.14
CA CYS A 43 -5.57 0.30 -6.14
C CYS A 43 -5.11 -1.16 -6.14
N GLN A 44 -5.76 -2.04 -5.41
CA GLN A 44 -5.41 -3.46 -5.39
C GLN A 44 -5.78 -4.19 -6.69
N PHE A 45 -6.98 -3.97 -7.21
CA PHE A 45 -7.48 -4.73 -8.36
C PHE A 45 -6.93 -4.22 -9.70
N PHE A 46 -6.69 -2.94 -9.84
CA PHE A 46 -6.28 -2.35 -11.11
C PHE A 46 -4.83 -1.92 -11.14
N PHE A 47 -4.40 -1.16 -10.14
CA PHE A 47 -3.07 -0.57 -10.13
C PHE A 47 -1.98 -1.61 -9.89
N ALA A 48 -2.20 -2.61 -9.04
CA ALA A 48 -1.18 -3.59 -8.72
C ALA A 48 -0.77 -4.47 -9.92
N PRO A 49 -1.70 -5.08 -10.70
CA PRO A 49 -1.34 -5.81 -11.90
C PRO A 49 -0.66 -4.92 -12.96
N LEU A 50 -1.10 -3.65 -13.08
CA LEU A 50 -0.49 -2.67 -13.99
C LEU A 50 0.95 -2.34 -13.57
N LEU A 51 1.18 -2.14 -12.28
CA LEU A 51 2.52 -1.87 -11.74
C LEU A 51 3.46 -3.05 -12.00
N TYR A 52 2.99 -4.29 -11.83
CA TYR A 52 3.81 -5.47 -12.10
C TYR A 52 4.09 -5.63 -13.60
N GLY A 53 3.14 -5.27 -14.45
CA GLY A 53 3.36 -5.19 -15.89
C GLY A 53 4.39 -4.12 -16.27
N ALA A 54 4.32 -2.96 -15.65
CA ALA A 54 5.30 -1.89 -15.86
C ALA A 54 6.71 -2.29 -15.37
N LEU A 55 6.80 -2.96 -14.22
CA LEU A 55 8.06 -3.52 -13.72
C LEU A 55 8.62 -4.58 -14.69
N ARG A 56 7.75 -5.43 -15.25
CA ARG A 56 8.12 -6.42 -16.26
C ARG A 56 8.68 -5.74 -17.52
N TRP A 57 7.97 -4.76 -18.05
CA TRP A 57 8.41 -3.99 -19.22
C TRP A 57 9.76 -3.32 -18.96
N PHE A 58 9.96 -2.71 -17.81
CA PHE A 58 11.22 -2.08 -17.42
C PHE A 58 12.36 -3.10 -17.27
N TRP A 59 12.08 -4.26 -16.64
CA TRP A 59 13.05 -5.32 -16.43
C TRP A 59 13.55 -5.91 -17.75
N PHE A 60 12.64 -6.27 -18.64
CA PHE A 60 13.03 -6.80 -19.97
C PHE A 60 13.60 -5.72 -20.86
N GLY A 61 13.12 -4.49 -20.81
CA GLY A 61 13.69 -3.36 -21.54
C GLY A 61 15.12 -3.00 -21.12
N SER A 62 15.54 -3.36 -19.90
CA SER A 62 16.92 -3.22 -19.46
C SER A 62 17.84 -4.33 -19.99
N LEU A 63 17.28 -5.45 -20.41
CA LEU A 63 18.00 -6.60 -20.95
C LEU A 63 17.98 -6.62 -22.49
N ASP A 64 16.90 -6.13 -23.09
CA ASP A 64 16.68 -6.12 -24.54
C ASP A 64 16.02 -4.79 -24.94
N ASN A 65 16.54 -4.11 -25.96
CA ASN A 65 16.09 -2.78 -26.36
C ASN A 65 14.76 -2.77 -27.13
N ASP A 66 14.26 -3.92 -27.59
CA ASP A 66 13.07 -4.02 -28.45
C ASP A 66 11.79 -4.51 -27.73
N VAL A 67 11.66 -4.24 -26.43
CA VAL A 67 10.48 -4.68 -25.66
C VAL A 67 9.28 -3.80 -25.97
N SER A 68 8.19 -4.43 -26.44
CA SER A 68 6.93 -3.74 -26.74
C SER A 68 6.28 -3.16 -25.48
N VAL A 69 5.69 -1.96 -25.62
CA VAL A 69 4.90 -1.31 -24.55
C VAL A 69 3.71 -2.18 -24.09
N ASN A 70 3.26 -3.11 -24.93
CA ASN A 70 2.21 -4.06 -24.58
C ASN A 70 2.54 -4.98 -23.40
N GLU A 71 3.82 -5.15 -23.07
CA GLU A 71 4.23 -5.90 -21.87
C GLU A 71 3.72 -5.29 -20.56
N ILE A 72 3.38 -4.02 -20.55
CA ILE A 72 2.74 -3.36 -19.40
C ILE A 72 1.39 -4.02 -19.07
N PHE A 73 0.68 -4.48 -20.10
CA PHE A 73 -0.62 -5.13 -19.96
C PHE A 73 -0.54 -6.67 -19.89
N TYR A 74 0.67 -7.24 -19.74
CA TYR A 74 0.88 -8.68 -19.70
C TYR A 74 -0.03 -9.41 -18.71
N TYR A 75 -0.20 -8.87 -17.50
CA TYR A 75 -1.05 -9.49 -16.48
C TYR A 75 -2.55 -9.41 -16.78
N PHE A 76 -2.96 -8.57 -17.72
CA PHE A 76 -4.35 -8.49 -18.19
C PHE A 76 -4.64 -9.42 -19.38
N SER A 77 -3.62 -10.06 -19.95
CA SER A 77 -3.78 -10.94 -21.13
C SER A 77 -4.54 -12.24 -20.81
N SER A 78 -4.51 -12.71 -19.57
CA SER A 78 -5.28 -13.88 -19.14
C SER A 78 -5.72 -13.77 -17.69
N LEU A 79 -6.89 -14.35 -17.38
CA LEU A 79 -7.43 -14.38 -16.02
C LEU A 79 -6.46 -15.05 -15.02
N LYS A 80 -5.75 -16.10 -15.45
CA LYS A 80 -4.77 -16.81 -14.62
C LYS A 80 -3.60 -15.91 -14.21
N LEU A 81 -3.06 -15.12 -15.14
CA LEU A 81 -1.97 -14.18 -14.86
C LEU A 81 -2.44 -13.03 -13.99
N TYR A 82 -3.64 -12.50 -14.28
CA TYR A 82 -4.26 -11.46 -13.48
C TYR A 82 -4.45 -11.89 -12.01
N LEU A 83 -5.06 -13.06 -11.78
CA LEU A 83 -5.28 -13.58 -10.43
C LEU A 83 -3.96 -13.87 -9.70
N ARG A 84 -2.93 -14.27 -10.42
CA ARG A 84 -1.58 -14.48 -9.87
C ARG A 84 -0.99 -13.15 -9.37
N ALA A 85 -1.02 -12.10 -10.18
CA ALA A 85 -0.56 -10.76 -9.79
C ALA A 85 -1.37 -10.21 -8.61
N LEU A 86 -2.70 -10.35 -8.68
CA LEU A 86 -3.60 -9.93 -7.62
C LEU A 86 -3.33 -10.67 -6.30
N SER A 87 -3.13 -11.99 -6.36
CA SER A 87 -2.82 -12.81 -5.18
C SER A 87 -1.52 -12.37 -4.50
N LEU A 88 -0.49 -12.03 -5.28
CA LEU A 88 0.75 -11.49 -4.72
C LEU A 88 0.50 -10.14 -4.04
N SER A 89 -0.17 -9.23 -4.72
CA SER A 89 -0.47 -7.89 -4.20
C SER A 89 -1.29 -7.94 -2.90
N VAL A 90 -2.37 -8.72 -2.88
CA VAL A 90 -3.22 -8.90 -1.69
C VAL A 90 -2.42 -9.47 -0.52
N ARG A 91 -1.54 -10.44 -0.76
CA ARG A 91 -0.69 -11.02 0.29
C ARG A 91 0.31 -10.01 0.86
N ILE A 92 0.95 -9.20 0.01
CA ILE A 92 1.83 -8.10 0.45
C ILE A 92 1.02 -7.09 1.27
N PHE A 93 -0.10 -6.64 0.75
CA PHE A 93 -0.98 -5.66 1.37
C PHE A 93 -1.48 -6.13 2.74
N THR A 94 -1.97 -7.37 2.85
CA THR A 94 -2.45 -7.93 4.12
C THR A 94 -1.35 -7.97 5.16
N ARG A 95 -0.12 -8.33 4.79
CA ARG A 95 1.02 -8.36 5.72
C ARG A 95 1.43 -6.97 6.17
N VAL A 96 1.50 -6.01 5.23
CA VAL A 96 1.86 -4.61 5.56
C VAL A 96 0.79 -3.98 6.44
N ILE A 97 -0.49 -4.15 6.11
CA ILE A 97 -1.61 -3.65 6.94
C ILE A 97 -1.62 -4.35 8.30
N GLY A 98 -1.35 -5.65 8.37
CA GLY A 98 -1.27 -6.35 9.65
C GLY A 98 -0.22 -5.74 10.58
N VAL A 99 0.96 -5.42 10.07
CA VAL A 99 2.00 -4.72 10.85
C VAL A 99 1.56 -3.31 11.23
N LEU A 100 1.01 -2.56 10.28
CA LEU A 100 0.44 -1.24 10.54
C LEU A 100 -0.58 -1.30 11.67
N PHE A 101 -1.54 -2.23 11.59
CA PHE A 101 -2.60 -2.37 12.59
C PHE A 101 -2.04 -2.68 13.97
N ILE A 102 -1.08 -3.61 14.08
CA ILE A 102 -0.44 -3.95 15.35
C ILE A 102 0.31 -2.74 15.95
N CYS A 103 1.03 -1.99 15.10
CA CYS A 103 1.77 -0.80 15.56
C CYS A 103 0.86 0.38 15.91
N PHE A 104 -0.23 0.56 15.15
CA PHE A 104 -1.15 1.69 15.36
C PHE A 104 -2.19 1.44 16.45
N LEU A 105 -2.52 0.20 16.77
CA LEU A 105 -3.56 -0.11 17.75
C LEU A 105 -3.26 0.51 19.13
N PRO A 106 -2.04 0.40 19.71
CA PRO A 106 -1.70 1.12 20.94
C PRO A 106 -1.78 2.64 20.77
N ALA A 107 -1.32 3.16 19.61
CA ALA A 107 -1.36 4.57 19.32
C ALA A 107 -2.81 5.10 19.23
N LEU A 108 -3.72 4.35 18.60
CA LEU A 108 -5.13 4.73 18.50
C LEU A 108 -5.80 4.82 19.88
N ILE A 109 -5.50 3.87 20.78
CA ILE A 109 -6.04 3.88 22.15
C ILE A 109 -5.55 5.12 22.90
N VAL A 110 -4.25 5.36 22.86
CA VAL A 110 -3.61 6.53 23.51
C VAL A 110 -4.13 7.83 22.90
N GLY A 111 -4.22 7.90 21.56
CA GLY A 111 -4.70 9.07 20.84
C GLY A 111 -6.15 9.41 21.13
N ALA A 112 -7.02 8.39 21.24
CA ALA A 112 -8.43 8.60 21.57
C ALA A 112 -8.63 9.24 22.97
N VAL A 113 -7.77 8.91 23.94
CA VAL A 113 -7.85 9.45 25.31
C VAL A 113 -7.21 10.83 25.41
N ALA A 114 -6.14 11.09 24.70
CA ALA A 114 -5.30 12.28 24.86
C ALA A 114 -5.40 13.27 23.68
N SER A 115 -6.34 13.09 22.73
CA SER A 115 -6.44 14.00 21.59
C SER A 115 -7.01 15.37 22.01
N PRO A 116 -6.51 16.48 21.45
CA PRO A 116 -7.09 17.82 21.67
C PRO A 116 -8.58 17.86 21.37
N THR A 117 -9.02 17.19 20.30
CA THR A 117 -10.41 17.12 19.88
C THR A 117 -11.32 16.48 20.96
N THR A 118 -10.80 15.51 21.71
CA THR A 118 -11.55 14.87 22.81
C THR A 118 -11.84 15.88 23.91
N TYR A 119 -10.87 16.73 24.26
CA TYR A 119 -11.02 17.77 25.28
C TYR A 119 -11.93 18.92 24.80
N GLU A 120 -11.86 19.31 23.54
CA GLU A 120 -12.79 20.27 22.93
C GLU A 120 -14.24 19.78 23.00
N ILE A 121 -14.49 18.50 22.66
CA ILE A 121 -15.83 17.91 22.73
C ILE A 121 -16.35 17.87 24.18
N LEU A 122 -15.46 17.63 25.15
CA LEU A 122 -15.80 17.60 26.57
C LEU A 122 -15.92 19.00 27.19
N GLY A 123 -15.59 20.06 26.44
CA GLY A 123 -15.60 21.46 26.92
C GLY A 123 -14.61 21.71 28.06
N SER A 124 -13.53 20.93 28.13
CA SER A 124 -12.50 21.00 29.17
C SER A 124 -11.14 21.38 28.59
N GLU A 125 -10.31 22.07 29.38
CA GLU A 125 -8.95 22.34 28.97
C GLU A 125 -8.10 21.04 28.97
N MET A 126 -7.23 20.90 27.97
CA MET A 126 -6.34 19.76 27.86
C MET A 126 -5.27 19.81 28.96
N PRO A 127 -5.21 18.83 29.87
CA PRO A 127 -4.22 18.83 30.93
C PRO A 127 -2.81 18.60 30.38
N TYR A 128 -1.78 19.11 31.04
CA TYR A 128 -0.39 19.01 30.60
C TYR A 128 0.07 17.57 30.34
N TRP A 129 -0.36 16.61 31.15
CA TRP A 129 0.00 15.20 30.92
C TRP A 129 -0.56 14.66 29.59
N ALA A 130 -1.74 15.09 29.16
CA ALA A 130 -2.35 14.66 27.92
C ALA A 130 -1.54 15.16 26.69
N THR A 131 -0.90 16.32 26.81
CA THR A 131 0.01 16.83 25.77
C THR A 131 1.20 15.89 25.55
N TYR A 132 1.82 15.39 26.62
CA TYR A 132 2.92 14.42 26.52
C TYR A 132 2.46 13.08 25.95
N VAL A 133 1.28 12.62 26.34
CA VAL A 133 0.68 11.40 25.84
C VAL A 133 0.34 11.54 24.34
N TRP A 134 -0.14 12.70 23.93
CA TRP A 134 -0.35 13.01 22.52
C TRP A 134 0.95 13.05 21.70
N MET A 135 2.01 13.58 22.26
CA MET A 135 3.35 13.50 21.64
C MET A 135 3.81 12.05 21.49
N LEU A 136 3.62 11.23 22.51
CA LEU A 136 3.93 9.80 22.45
C LEU A 136 3.14 9.07 21.35
N PHE A 137 1.87 9.40 21.16
CA PHE A 137 1.05 8.90 20.06
C PHE A 137 1.71 9.19 18.70
N ASN A 138 2.16 10.42 18.47
CA ASN A 138 2.79 10.78 17.19
C ASN A 138 4.10 10.01 16.96
N VAL A 139 4.90 9.80 18.01
CA VAL A 139 6.14 9.00 17.93
C VAL A 139 5.84 7.54 17.60
N LEU A 140 4.84 6.94 18.23
CA LEU A 140 4.41 5.57 17.95
C LEU A 140 3.85 5.44 16.52
N ALA A 141 3.08 6.42 16.06
CA ALA A 141 2.56 6.46 14.70
C ALA A 141 3.69 6.52 13.66
N MET A 142 4.68 7.39 13.87
CA MET A 142 5.87 7.46 13.00
C MET A 142 6.63 6.13 12.99
N PHE A 143 6.81 5.50 14.15
CA PHE A 143 7.44 4.18 14.24
C PHE A 143 6.67 3.13 13.43
N GLY A 144 5.34 3.11 13.52
CA GLY A 144 4.48 2.21 12.73
C GLY A 144 4.65 2.41 11.22
N ILE A 145 4.75 3.65 10.75
CA ILE A 145 5.00 3.98 9.35
C ILE A 145 6.37 3.45 8.90
N ILE A 146 7.42 3.69 9.68
CA ILE A 146 8.79 3.23 9.38
C ILE A 146 8.83 1.71 9.30
N MET A 147 8.22 1.01 10.26
CA MET A 147 8.18 -0.45 10.27
C MET A 147 7.42 -1.02 9.06
N SER A 148 6.33 -0.37 8.66
CA SER A 148 5.58 -0.76 7.46
C SER A 148 6.39 -0.55 6.18
N PHE A 149 7.17 0.54 6.11
CA PHE A 149 8.07 0.79 4.99
C PHE A 149 9.20 -0.26 4.93
N ILE A 150 9.80 -0.62 6.05
CA ILE A 150 10.81 -1.69 6.12
C ILE A 150 10.21 -3.03 5.65
N MET A 151 8.96 -3.33 6.01
CA MET A 151 8.27 -4.53 5.53
C MET A 151 8.01 -4.49 4.03
N LEU A 152 7.64 -3.33 3.49
CA LEU A 152 7.45 -3.14 2.04
C LEU A 152 8.76 -3.41 1.29
N LEU A 153 9.89 -2.90 1.78
CA LEU A 153 11.21 -3.15 1.19
C LEU A 153 11.57 -4.65 1.18
N ARG A 154 11.19 -5.40 2.21
CA ARG A 154 11.40 -6.87 2.26
C ARG A 154 10.67 -7.62 1.16
N TYR A 155 9.52 -7.11 0.71
CA TYR A 155 8.72 -7.74 -0.34
C TYR A 155 8.99 -7.18 -1.73
N PHE A 156 9.90 -6.19 -1.85
CA PHE A 156 10.21 -5.54 -3.13
C PHE A 156 10.73 -6.50 -4.20
N ALA A 157 11.48 -7.53 -3.82
CA ALA A 157 12.00 -8.53 -4.75
C ALA A 157 10.93 -9.54 -5.23
N ALA A 158 9.80 -9.68 -4.53
CA ALA A 158 8.79 -10.69 -4.86
C ALA A 158 8.16 -10.52 -6.27
N PRO A 159 7.79 -9.31 -6.73
CA PRO A 159 7.33 -9.09 -8.10
C PRO A 159 8.38 -9.46 -9.14
N ILE A 160 9.65 -9.13 -8.89
CA ILE A 160 10.77 -9.41 -9.82
C ILE A 160 10.99 -10.92 -9.95
N LEU A 161 10.94 -11.65 -8.83
CA LEU A 161 11.02 -13.11 -8.84
C LEU A 161 9.89 -13.74 -9.64
N MET A 162 8.67 -13.21 -9.49
CA MET A 162 7.50 -13.67 -10.23
C MET A 162 7.55 -13.34 -11.72
N ILE A 163 8.26 -12.27 -12.11
CA ILE A 163 8.49 -11.88 -13.50
C ILE A 163 9.48 -12.83 -14.17
N ASN A 164 10.56 -13.20 -13.47
CA ASN A 164 11.62 -14.05 -13.99
C ASN A 164 11.21 -15.52 -14.11
N ASP A 165 10.39 -15.99 -13.18
CA ASP A 165 9.90 -17.37 -13.20
C ASP A 165 8.37 -17.42 -13.26
N ALA A 166 7.87 -17.76 -14.45
CA ALA A 166 6.43 -17.93 -14.67
C ALA A 166 5.83 -19.11 -13.89
N GLY A 167 6.62 -20.05 -13.40
CA GLY A 167 6.18 -21.23 -12.62
C GLY A 167 6.05 -20.97 -11.13
N ILE A 168 6.75 -19.96 -10.57
CA ILE A 168 6.80 -19.72 -9.13
C ILE A 168 5.43 -19.28 -8.58
N SER A 169 5.03 -19.84 -7.44
CA SER A 169 3.80 -19.41 -6.79
C SER A 169 3.97 -18.04 -6.12
N PRO A 170 2.89 -17.22 -5.98
CA PRO A 170 2.96 -15.94 -5.26
C PRO A 170 3.45 -16.09 -3.82
N GLN A 171 3.21 -17.24 -3.19
CA GLN A 171 3.65 -17.52 -1.83
C GLN A 171 5.15 -17.80 -1.75
N ASP A 172 5.67 -18.57 -2.69
CA ASP A 172 7.11 -18.89 -2.75
C ASP A 172 7.92 -17.65 -3.14
N ALA A 173 7.41 -16.83 -4.07
CA ALA A 173 8.01 -15.54 -4.42
C ALA A 173 8.14 -14.62 -3.20
N LEU A 174 7.11 -14.54 -2.34
CA LEU A 174 7.18 -13.79 -1.10
C LEU A 174 8.19 -14.37 -0.13
N HIS A 175 8.22 -15.68 0.04
CA HIS A 175 9.15 -16.35 0.95
C HIS A 175 10.61 -16.13 0.52
N LEU A 176 10.88 -16.32 -0.76
CA LEU A 176 12.22 -16.07 -1.34
C LEU A 176 12.62 -14.60 -1.23
N SER A 177 11.71 -13.67 -1.46
CA SER A 177 11.97 -12.23 -1.29
C SER A 177 12.44 -11.91 0.12
N VAL A 178 11.81 -12.49 1.16
CA VAL A 178 12.23 -12.30 2.55
C VAL A 178 13.64 -12.88 2.81
N ILE A 179 13.95 -14.05 2.24
CA ILE A 179 15.29 -14.67 2.37
C ILE A 179 16.35 -13.79 1.70
N ILE A 180 16.09 -13.32 0.48
CA ILE A 180 16.99 -12.44 -0.27
C ILE A 180 17.24 -11.15 0.52
N SER A 181 16.17 -10.51 0.99
CA SER A 181 16.24 -9.27 1.78
C SER A 181 17.04 -9.48 3.07
N LYS A 182 16.90 -10.61 3.75
CA LYS A 182 17.63 -10.94 4.98
C LYS A 182 19.13 -11.13 4.73
N ASN A 183 19.49 -11.75 3.60
CA ASN A 183 20.88 -12.01 3.23
C ASN A 183 21.59 -10.78 2.62
N ALA A 184 20.82 -9.85 2.06
CA ALA A 184 21.31 -8.63 1.42
C ALA A 184 21.44 -7.45 2.38
N ASN A 185 21.49 -7.67 3.70
CA ASN A 185 21.50 -6.65 4.75
C ASN A 185 22.35 -5.42 4.37
N GLY A 186 21.71 -4.28 4.17
CA GLY A 186 22.34 -3.00 3.84
C GLY A 186 22.57 -2.74 2.34
N LYS A 187 22.84 -3.74 1.50
CA LYS A 187 23.07 -3.55 0.06
C LYS A 187 21.77 -3.19 -0.69
N THR A 188 20.65 -3.78 -0.27
CA THR A 188 19.33 -3.49 -0.85
C THR A 188 18.88 -2.06 -0.53
N PHE A 189 19.20 -1.57 0.67
CA PHE A 189 18.90 -0.20 1.07
C PHE A 189 19.74 0.81 0.26
N SER A 190 21.01 0.51 0.02
CA SER A 190 21.89 1.33 -0.80
C SER A 190 21.45 1.40 -2.26
N PHE A 191 20.93 0.29 -2.81
CA PHE A 191 20.45 0.24 -4.19
C PHE A 191 19.14 1.04 -4.42
N VAL A 192 18.26 1.07 -3.41
CA VAL A 192 16.98 1.82 -3.50
C VAL A 192 17.21 3.33 -3.31
N MET A 193 18.30 3.73 -2.64
CA MET A 193 18.63 5.13 -2.38
C MET A 193 19.57 5.75 -3.42
N SER A 194 20.13 4.98 -4.33
CA SER A 194 20.96 5.44 -5.44
C SER A 194 20.12 5.65 -6.72
#